data_a4030ded73b9846e0f3e6c27352f1401
#
_entry.id   a4030ded73b9846e0f3e6c27352f1401
#
_cell.length_a   1.000
_cell.length_b   1.000
_cell.length_c   1.000
_cell.angle_alpha   90.00
_cell.angle_beta   90.00
_cell.angle_gamma   90.00
#
_symmetry.space_group_name_H-M   'P 1'
#
loop_
_entity.id
_entity.type
_entity.pdbx_description
1 polymer ?
#
loop_
_entity_poly.entity_id
_entity_poly.type
_entity_poly.pdbx_seq_one_letter_code
_entity_poly.pdbx_strand_id
1 'polypeptide(L)'
;MEGMTKDQELLTPKGWVSVADIRPQDLVLQFDKETRRTNFAPVSTISTDYVPKLYNFKSQIGYVDLTCSPKHRIIRKSLSSGGLVTRTAETDFGQTSSWLHSAPLLETVDGATSLTDWEKFYLIMSRYGTLTQQAQQIDLVVSSGKLDKVERFKALFDRLGLDYVAYNYKYGNGNMIRISDVPNQGIDLNKLKLLPKRNLNEVTLEWCQDYLNTLFEWVGSNECETSLNYYSTHKQYIDYVQSLCTLVGYKTRISVVKDSDPYTVDGVKNYCLHVIKNCSLTAGTSVVRTEVKGAQVYGIEVPSGYLVTRGNGGSVVITGTSVFYYVL
;
A
#
# COMPACT_ATOMS: atom_id res chain seq x y z
N MET A 1 20.49 20.44 8.63
CA MET A 1 19.15 20.36 8.04
C MET A 1 18.52 19.01 8.38
N GLU A 2 17.21 18.93 8.59
CA GLU A 2 16.45 17.69 8.65
C GLU A 2 16.11 17.29 7.20
N GLY A 3 16.24 16.01 6.85
CA GLY A 3 15.91 15.57 5.50
C GLY A 3 16.15 14.09 5.26
N MET A 4 15.59 13.60 4.17
CA MET A 4 15.67 12.22 3.71
C MET A 4 16.34 12.17 2.35
N THR A 5 16.92 11.03 1.99
CA THR A 5 17.55 10.79 0.68
C THR A 5 16.50 10.56 -0.41
N LYS A 6 16.89 10.74 -1.67
CA LYS A 6 16.00 10.64 -2.85
C LYS A 6 15.34 9.27 -3.06
N ASP A 7 15.84 8.24 -2.43
CA ASP A 7 15.30 6.88 -2.43
C ASP A 7 14.10 6.70 -1.48
N GLN A 8 13.78 7.73 -0.71
CA GLN A 8 12.54 7.77 0.06
C GLN A 8 11.40 8.34 -0.77
N GLU A 9 10.22 7.78 -0.61
CA GLU A 9 9.01 8.18 -1.31
C GLU A 9 7.94 8.65 -0.31
N LEU A 10 7.12 9.60 -0.74
CA LEU A 10 5.94 10.09 0.00
C LEU A 10 4.67 9.62 -0.70
N LEU A 11 3.64 9.36 0.09
CA LEU A 11 2.34 8.98 -0.46
C LEU A 11 1.57 10.25 -0.83
N THR A 12 1.29 10.40 -2.12
CA THR A 12 0.43 11.44 -2.71
C THR A 12 -0.94 10.87 -3.07
N PRO A 13 -1.95 11.69 -3.40
CA PRO A 13 -3.23 11.21 -3.92
C PRO A 13 -3.13 10.28 -5.14
N LYS A 14 -2.05 10.41 -5.92
CA LYS A 14 -1.79 9.60 -7.13
C LYS A 14 -0.91 8.38 -6.87
N GLY A 15 -0.43 8.19 -5.64
CA GLY A 15 0.47 7.10 -5.25
C GLY A 15 1.82 7.58 -4.72
N TRP A 16 2.78 6.67 -4.67
CA TRP A 16 4.11 6.93 -4.12
C TRP A 16 4.99 7.74 -5.10
N VAL A 17 5.59 8.81 -4.59
CA VAL A 17 6.44 9.75 -5.35
C VAL A 17 7.73 9.98 -4.58
N SER A 18 8.89 9.95 -5.28
CA SER A 18 10.18 10.27 -4.67
C SER A 18 10.16 11.64 -3.99
N VAL A 19 10.77 11.76 -2.82
CA VAL A 19 10.92 13.07 -2.13
C VAL A 19 11.62 14.11 -3.01
N ALA A 20 12.44 13.68 -3.97
CA ALA A 20 13.13 14.57 -4.91
C ALA A 20 12.20 15.17 -5.98
N ASP A 21 11.05 14.56 -6.23
CA ASP A 21 10.08 14.97 -7.26
C ASP A 21 8.88 15.74 -6.67
N ILE A 22 8.77 15.81 -5.34
CA ILE A 22 7.73 16.58 -4.64
C ILE A 22 7.94 18.08 -4.85
N ARG A 23 6.84 18.78 -5.02
CA ARG A 23 6.80 20.24 -5.24
C ARG A 23 6.01 20.93 -4.12
N PRO A 24 6.25 22.24 -3.88
CA PRO A 24 5.39 23.03 -3.00
C PRO A 24 3.92 22.94 -3.43
N GLN A 25 3.01 22.83 -2.47
CA GLN A 25 1.57 22.63 -2.64
C GLN A 25 1.14 21.23 -3.12
N ASP A 26 2.05 20.30 -3.43
CA ASP A 26 1.67 18.91 -3.61
C ASP A 26 1.03 18.37 -2.32
N LEU A 27 -0.05 17.59 -2.47
CA LEU A 27 -0.67 16.91 -1.35
C LEU A 27 0.13 15.65 -1.02
N VAL A 28 0.50 15.49 0.24
CA VAL A 28 1.19 14.30 0.76
C VAL A 28 0.51 13.81 2.03
N LEU A 29 0.60 12.50 2.28
CA LEU A 29 0.03 11.90 3.47
C LEU A 29 0.87 12.29 4.70
N GLN A 30 0.28 13.09 5.58
CA GLN A 30 0.85 13.44 6.88
C GLN A 30 0.22 12.62 8.01
N PHE A 31 0.91 12.54 9.14
CA PHE A 31 0.43 11.92 10.36
C PHE A 31 0.22 12.98 11.45
N ASP A 32 -0.97 13.03 12.00
CA ASP A 32 -1.29 13.86 13.14
C ASP A 32 -1.05 13.09 14.46
N LYS A 33 -0.17 13.61 15.28
CA LYS A 33 0.25 13.00 16.55
C LYS A 33 -0.86 13.01 17.61
N GLU A 34 -1.73 14.01 17.60
CA GLU A 34 -2.79 14.18 18.58
C GLU A 34 -3.96 13.24 18.31
N THR A 35 -4.42 13.22 17.06
CA THR A 35 -5.51 12.32 16.64
C THR A 35 -5.04 10.90 16.39
N ARG A 36 -3.73 10.70 16.16
CA ARG A 36 -3.10 9.44 15.70
C ARG A 36 -3.71 8.94 14.39
N ARG A 37 -4.08 9.87 13.52
CA ARG A 37 -4.66 9.62 12.19
C ARG A 37 -3.79 10.21 11.10
N THR A 38 -4.08 9.85 9.87
CA THR A 38 -3.43 10.42 8.68
C THR A 38 -4.43 11.20 7.85
N ASN A 39 -3.96 12.21 7.13
CA ASN A 39 -4.74 12.92 6.13
C ASN A 39 -3.79 13.51 5.07
N PHE A 40 -4.31 13.81 3.90
CA PHE A 40 -3.55 14.52 2.88
C PHE A 40 -3.51 16.02 3.20
N ALA A 41 -2.29 16.59 3.17
CA ALA A 41 -2.06 18.01 3.40
C ALA A 41 -1.05 18.57 2.41
N PRO A 42 -1.12 19.87 2.09
CA PRO A 42 -0.19 20.50 1.18
C PRO A 42 1.21 20.60 1.81
N VAL A 43 2.22 20.37 0.98
CA VAL A 43 3.61 20.65 1.33
C VAL A 43 3.80 22.17 1.38
N SER A 44 4.21 22.69 2.51
CA SER A 44 4.43 24.13 2.70
C SER A 44 5.80 24.58 2.17
N THR A 45 6.84 23.82 2.50
CA THR A 45 8.23 24.18 2.17
C THR A 45 9.03 22.94 1.76
N ILE A 46 9.92 23.13 0.79
CA ILE A 46 10.91 22.13 0.38
C ILE A 46 12.29 22.77 0.48
N SER A 47 13.21 22.04 1.07
CA SER A 47 14.61 22.44 1.14
C SER A 47 15.52 21.28 0.70
N THR A 48 16.67 21.63 0.14
CA THR A 48 17.68 20.65 -0.25
C THR A 48 19.05 21.06 0.27
N ASP A 49 19.82 20.09 0.73
CA ASP A 49 21.16 20.32 1.24
C ASP A 49 22.03 19.08 1.05
N TYR A 50 23.35 19.24 1.02
CA TYR A 50 24.28 18.13 1.08
C TYR A 50 24.70 17.88 2.53
N VAL A 51 24.45 16.68 3.02
CA VAL A 51 24.83 16.29 4.37
C VAL A 51 25.94 15.24 4.29
N PRO A 52 27.12 15.49 4.87
CA PRO A 52 28.31 14.64 4.69
C PRO A 52 28.18 13.25 5.35
N LYS A 53 27.27 13.12 6.30
CA LYS A 53 27.04 11.91 7.09
C LYS A 53 25.54 11.68 7.22
N LEU A 54 25.10 10.45 6.96
CA LEU A 54 23.69 10.03 7.07
C LEU A 54 23.58 8.82 7.99
N TYR A 55 22.36 8.54 8.44
CA TYR A 55 22.01 7.31 9.15
C TYR A 55 20.99 6.51 8.32
N ASN A 56 21.27 5.22 8.14
CA ASN A 56 20.31 4.27 7.60
C ASN A 56 19.79 3.39 8.75
N PHE A 57 18.48 3.32 8.87
CA PHE A 57 17.75 2.44 9.79
C PHE A 57 17.15 1.30 8.98
N LYS A 58 17.61 0.08 9.22
CA LYS A 58 17.17 -1.10 8.47
C LYS A 58 16.81 -2.26 9.39
N SER A 59 15.61 -2.82 9.20
CA SER A 59 15.25 -4.06 9.88
C SER A 59 15.64 -5.28 9.05
N GLN A 60 16.06 -6.36 9.73
CA GLN A 60 16.44 -7.62 9.08
C GLN A 60 15.32 -8.21 8.22
N ILE A 61 14.08 -8.07 8.69
CA ILE A 61 12.88 -8.58 7.99
C ILE A 61 12.25 -7.58 7.03
N GLY A 62 12.89 -6.41 6.78
CA GLY A 62 12.52 -5.46 5.74
C GLY A 62 11.29 -4.60 6.02
N TYR A 63 10.87 -4.42 7.29
CA TYR A 63 9.77 -3.52 7.65
C TYR A 63 10.21 -2.09 7.97
N VAL A 64 11.50 -1.82 8.03
CA VAL A 64 12.06 -0.47 8.17
C VAL A 64 13.21 -0.36 7.19
N ASP A 65 13.23 0.70 6.40
CA ASP A 65 14.35 1.11 5.55
C ASP A 65 14.26 2.63 5.35
N LEU A 66 14.92 3.38 6.22
CA LEU A 66 14.91 4.85 6.22
C LEU A 66 16.34 5.37 6.23
N THR A 67 16.69 6.16 5.21
CA THR A 67 17.97 6.88 5.17
C THR A 67 17.73 8.38 5.32
N CYS A 68 18.35 8.99 6.32
CA CYS A 68 18.08 10.37 6.66
C CYS A 68 19.30 11.08 7.30
N SER A 69 19.21 12.39 7.40
CA SER A 69 20.22 13.24 8.05
C SER A 69 20.26 13.02 9.57
N PRO A 70 21.38 13.37 10.27
CA PRO A 70 21.49 13.20 11.72
C PRO A 70 20.42 13.93 12.53
N LYS A 71 20.01 15.11 12.08
CA LYS A 71 18.99 15.93 12.75
C LYS A 71 17.55 15.53 12.40
N HIS A 72 17.35 14.59 11.45
CA HIS A 72 16.02 14.14 11.06
C HIS A 72 15.29 13.53 12.25
N ARG A 73 14.02 13.92 12.45
CA ARG A 73 13.22 13.45 13.59
C ARG A 73 12.60 12.10 13.32
N ILE A 74 12.81 11.19 14.26
CA ILE A 74 12.21 9.85 14.27
C ILE A 74 11.13 9.81 15.33
N ILE A 75 9.89 9.45 14.96
CA ILE A 75 8.81 9.25 15.90
C ILE A 75 8.68 7.76 16.24
N ARG A 76 8.51 7.46 17.51
CA ARG A 76 8.40 6.10 18.03
C ARG A 76 7.31 6.00 19.06
N LYS A 77 6.80 4.78 19.28
CA LYS A 77 5.94 4.46 20.42
C LYS A 77 6.79 3.89 21.55
N SER A 78 6.76 4.52 22.69
CA SER A 78 7.43 4.03 23.92
C SER A 78 6.82 2.70 24.36
N LEU A 79 7.65 1.73 24.72
CA LEU A 79 7.21 0.44 25.24
C LEU A 79 6.68 0.53 26.67
N SER A 80 7.20 1.47 27.47
CA SER A 80 6.82 1.63 28.88
C SER A 80 5.54 2.46 29.05
N SER A 81 5.43 3.61 28.36
CA SER A 81 4.30 4.52 28.53
C SER A 81 3.20 4.38 27.45
N GLY A 82 3.50 3.69 26.34
CA GLY A 82 2.63 3.65 25.17
C GLY A 82 2.48 5.00 24.43
N GLY A 83 3.14 6.06 24.95
CA GLY A 83 3.14 7.39 24.38
C GLY A 83 4.05 7.52 23.15
N LEU A 84 3.85 8.57 22.38
CA LEU A 84 4.72 8.88 21.25
C LEU A 84 5.93 9.71 21.71
N VAL A 85 7.10 9.27 21.33
CA VAL A 85 8.38 9.96 21.62
C VAL A 85 9.07 10.31 20.31
N THR A 86 9.65 11.50 20.25
CA THR A 86 10.40 11.99 19.09
C THR A 86 11.85 12.16 19.48
N ARG A 87 12.76 11.65 18.64
CA ARG A 87 14.21 11.80 18.78
C ARG A 87 14.82 12.16 17.43
N THR A 88 16.04 12.69 17.43
CA THR A 88 16.80 12.83 16.18
C THR A 88 17.41 11.49 15.77
N ALA A 89 17.66 11.30 14.49
CA ALA A 89 18.31 10.09 13.97
C ALA A 89 19.67 9.83 14.66
N GLU A 90 20.39 10.88 15.02
CA GLU A 90 21.66 10.79 15.73
C GLU A 90 21.52 10.25 17.15
N THR A 91 20.45 10.61 17.86
CA THR A 91 20.21 10.23 19.26
C THR A 91 19.28 9.02 19.42
N ASP A 92 18.72 8.50 18.31
CA ASP A 92 17.81 7.37 18.37
C ASP A 92 18.54 6.02 18.34
N PHE A 93 18.59 5.35 19.49
CA PHE A 93 19.16 4.02 19.65
C PHE A 93 18.12 2.90 19.68
N GLY A 94 16.84 3.21 19.63
CA GLY A 94 15.72 2.29 19.40
C GLY A 94 15.41 1.25 20.50
N GLN A 95 16.17 1.20 21.59
CA GLN A 95 16.13 0.08 22.56
C GLN A 95 14.82 -0.04 23.36
N THR A 96 14.10 1.06 23.59
CA THR A 96 12.93 1.11 24.47
C THR A 96 11.64 1.54 23.76
N SER A 97 11.63 1.44 22.45
CA SER A 97 10.52 1.96 21.63
C SER A 97 10.31 1.17 20.34
N SER A 98 9.15 1.29 19.73
CA SER A 98 8.79 0.64 18.49
C SER A 98 8.59 1.65 17.36
N TRP A 99 8.89 1.25 16.12
CA TRP A 99 8.60 2.03 14.92
C TRP A 99 7.11 2.06 14.64
N LEU A 100 6.64 3.22 14.19
CA LEU A 100 5.30 3.39 13.63
C LEU A 100 5.38 3.20 12.10
N HIS A 101 4.48 2.40 11.54
CA HIS A 101 4.46 2.13 10.09
C HIS A 101 3.36 2.90 9.38
N SER A 102 2.18 2.93 9.94
CA SER A 102 1.00 3.54 9.34
C SER A 102 0.00 3.89 10.43
N ALA A 103 -0.96 4.71 10.07
CA ALA A 103 -2.10 5.03 10.92
C ALA A 103 -3.34 5.15 10.02
N PRO A 104 -4.55 4.85 10.54
CA PRO A 104 -5.77 4.96 9.77
C PRO A 104 -6.01 6.40 9.28
N LEU A 105 -6.62 6.50 8.09
CA LEU A 105 -7.06 7.78 7.55
C LEU A 105 -8.05 8.45 8.53
N LEU A 106 -7.96 9.75 8.66
CA LEU A 106 -8.97 10.54 9.36
C LEU A 106 -10.29 10.39 8.59
N GLU A 107 -11.37 10.11 9.31
CA GLU A 107 -12.69 10.01 8.71
C GLU A 107 -13.04 11.32 8.01
N THR A 108 -13.33 11.23 6.71
CA THR A 108 -13.81 12.36 5.89
C THR A 108 -15.28 12.14 5.60
N VAL A 109 -16.05 13.21 5.67
CA VAL A 109 -17.51 13.15 5.43
C VAL A 109 -17.83 13.01 3.93
N ASP A 110 -16.90 13.43 3.07
CA ASP A 110 -17.08 13.47 1.62
C ASP A 110 -16.18 12.43 0.94
N GLY A 111 -16.80 11.47 0.27
CA GLY A 111 -16.10 10.44 -0.50
C GLY A 111 -16.91 9.17 -0.68
N ALA A 112 -16.46 8.29 -1.55
CA ALA A 112 -17.05 6.97 -1.72
C ALA A 112 -16.79 6.12 -0.47
N THR A 113 -17.83 5.49 0.08
CA THR A 113 -17.75 4.65 1.29
C THR A 113 -17.67 3.15 0.99
N SER A 114 -18.00 2.73 -0.24
CA SER A 114 -17.94 1.34 -0.68
C SER A 114 -17.61 1.23 -2.16
N LEU A 115 -17.14 0.05 -2.56
CA LEU A 115 -17.00 -0.30 -3.97
C LEU A 115 -18.37 -0.43 -4.64
N THR A 116 -18.48 0.10 -5.84
CA THR A 116 -19.61 -0.22 -6.72
C THR A 116 -19.55 -1.67 -7.19
N ASP A 117 -20.67 -2.26 -7.60
CA ASP A 117 -20.70 -3.62 -8.14
C ASP A 117 -19.81 -3.76 -9.39
N TRP A 118 -19.70 -2.72 -10.22
CA TRP A 118 -18.77 -2.70 -11.35
C TRP A 118 -17.29 -2.68 -10.92
N GLU A 119 -16.91 -1.96 -9.87
CA GLU A 119 -15.55 -2.00 -9.33
C GLU A 119 -15.24 -3.39 -8.77
N LYS A 120 -16.18 -4.04 -8.06
CA LYS A 120 -16.05 -5.44 -7.59
C LYS A 120 -15.89 -6.41 -8.76
N PHE A 121 -16.66 -6.22 -9.81
CA PHE A 121 -16.54 -7.02 -11.03
C PHE A 121 -15.14 -6.91 -11.65
N TYR A 122 -14.64 -5.70 -11.92
CA TYR A 122 -13.31 -5.53 -12.50
C TYR A 122 -12.20 -6.02 -11.58
N LEU A 123 -12.36 -5.91 -10.27
CA LEU A 123 -11.43 -6.46 -9.30
C LEU A 123 -11.31 -8.00 -9.43
N ILE A 124 -12.44 -8.71 -9.57
CA ILE A 124 -12.48 -10.16 -9.82
C ILE A 124 -11.87 -10.48 -11.19
N MET A 125 -12.25 -9.74 -12.23
CA MET A 125 -11.76 -9.96 -13.59
C MET A 125 -10.26 -9.78 -13.72
N SER A 126 -9.67 -8.88 -12.96
CA SER A 126 -8.21 -8.68 -12.96
C SER A 126 -7.44 -9.95 -12.59
N ARG A 127 -8.05 -10.85 -11.83
CA ARG A 127 -7.45 -12.10 -11.35
C ARG A 127 -7.95 -13.35 -12.05
N TYR A 128 -9.27 -13.51 -12.14
CA TYR A 128 -9.90 -14.76 -12.59
C TYR A 128 -10.35 -14.73 -14.05
N GLY A 129 -10.63 -13.54 -14.59
CA GLY A 129 -11.15 -13.40 -15.94
C GLY A 129 -10.11 -13.77 -16.99
N THR A 130 -10.44 -14.66 -17.91
CA THR A 130 -9.67 -14.94 -19.11
C THR A 130 -10.52 -14.57 -20.32
N LEU A 131 -10.02 -13.63 -21.12
CA LEU A 131 -10.67 -13.24 -22.36
C LEU A 131 -10.39 -14.29 -23.43
N THR A 132 -11.43 -14.83 -24.06
CA THR A 132 -11.27 -15.80 -25.16
C THR A 132 -10.90 -15.10 -26.46
N GLN A 133 -10.41 -15.90 -27.42
CA GLN A 133 -10.16 -15.42 -28.79
C GLN A 133 -11.45 -14.79 -29.34
N GLN A 134 -11.36 -13.64 -29.98
CA GLN A 134 -12.45 -12.82 -30.50
C GLN A 134 -13.14 -11.89 -29.51
N ALA A 135 -12.68 -11.78 -28.25
CA ALA A 135 -13.20 -10.85 -27.24
C ALA A 135 -14.72 -10.93 -26.97
N GLN A 136 -15.36 -12.07 -27.29
CA GLN A 136 -16.79 -12.24 -27.11
C GLN A 136 -17.21 -12.96 -25.83
N GLN A 137 -16.25 -13.62 -25.16
CA GLN A 137 -16.51 -14.40 -23.95
C GLN A 137 -15.45 -14.15 -22.89
N ILE A 138 -15.87 -14.17 -21.65
CA ILE A 138 -14.98 -14.17 -20.49
C ILE A 138 -15.20 -15.46 -19.72
N ASP A 139 -14.14 -16.22 -19.50
CA ASP A 139 -14.15 -17.40 -18.68
C ASP A 139 -13.46 -17.12 -17.33
N LEU A 140 -14.15 -17.50 -16.25
CA LEU A 140 -13.61 -17.49 -14.89
C LEU A 140 -13.49 -18.94 -14.42
N VAL A 141 -12.27 -19.37 -14.10
CA VAL A 141 -12.03 -20.70 -13.53
C VAL A 141 -11.76 -20.56 -12.05
N VAL A 142 -12.60 -21.19 -11.23
CA VAL A 142 -12.50 -21.18 -9.76
C VAL A 142 -12.29 -22.61 -9.28
N SER A 143 -11.23 -22.87 -8.50
CA SER A 143 -10.93 -24.21 -7.98
C SER A 143 -12.05 -24.75 -7.09
N SER A 144 -12.25 -26.08 -7.07
CA SER A 144 -13.35 -26.75 -6.36
C SER A 144 -13.41 -26.48 -4.84
N GLY A 145 -12.26 -26.22 -4.22
CA GLY A 145 -12.19 -25.87 -2.80
C GLY A 145 -12.68 -24.45 -2.44
N LYS A 146 -13.22 -23.70 -3.41
CA LYS A 146 -13.66 -22.29 -3.25
C LYS A 146 -15.08 -22.09 -3.78
N LEU A 147 -15.98 -23.01 -3.51
CA LEU A 147 -17.38 -22.96 -3.98
C LEU A 147 -18.12 -21.72 -3.47
N ASP A 148 -17.82 -21.25 -2.28
CA ASP A 148 -18.35 -20.01 -1.72
C ASP A 148 -18.07 -18.78 -2.61
N LYS A 149 -16.91 -18.76 -3.28
CA LYS A 149 -16.57 -17.69 -4.22
C LYS A 149 -17.44 -17.71 -5.48
N VAL A 150 -17.78 -18.92 -5.96
CA VAL A 150 -18.65 -19.09 -7.13
C VAL A 150 -20.04 -18.47 -6.87
N GLU A 151 -20.63 -18.75 -5.71
CA GLU A 151 -21.95 -18.21 -5.37
C GLU A 151 -21.90 -16.69 -5.16
N ARG A 152 -20.83 -16.16 -4.59
CA ARG A 152 -20.63 -14.70 -4.48
C ARG A 152 -20.49 -14.04 -5.86
N PHE A 153 -19.78 -14.68 -6.81
CA PHE A 153 -19.63 -14.15 -8.16
C PHE A 153 -20.97 -14.14 -8.89
N LYS A 154 -21.76 -15.24 -8.81
CA LYS A 154 -23.10 -15.31 -9.37
C LYS A 154 -23.99 -14.18 -8.82
N ALA A 155 -24.05 -14.03 -7.49
CA ALA A 155 -24.85 -12.97 -6.86
C ALA A 155 -24.43 -11.56 -7.30
N LEU A 156 -23.15 -11.32 -7.59
CA LEU A 156 -22.68 -10.05 -8.15
C LEU A 156 -23.13 -9.88 -9.61
N PHE A 157 -23.02 -10.95 -10.43
CA PHE A 157 -23.38 -10.91 -11.84
C PHE A 157 -24.88 -10.72 -12.01
N ASP A 158 -25.71 -11.37 -11.16
CA ASP A 158 -27.16 -11.19 -11.12
C ASP A 158 -27.53 -9.70 -10.83
N ARG A 159 -26.85 -9.06 -9.86
CA ARG A 159 -27.08 -7.62 -9.57
C ARG A 159 -26.66 -6.70 -10.71
N LEU A 160 -25.64 -7.09 -11.46
CA LEU A 160 -25.19 -6.36 -12.65
C LEU A 160 -26.04 -6.64 -13.89
N GLY A 161 -26.97 -7.60 -13.81
CA GLY A 161 -27.80 -8.02 -14.93
C GLY A 161 -27.01 -8.69 -16.05
N LEU A 162 -25.91 -9.40 -15.71
CA LEU A 162 -25.06 -10.08 -16.68
C LEU A 162 -25.61 -11.46 -17.01
N ASP A 163 -25.62 -11.80 -18.29
CA ASP A 163 -25.94 -13.17 -18.76
C ASP A 163 -24.69 -14.05 -18.64
N TYR A 164 -24.79 -15.12 -17.86
CA TYR A 164 -23.70 -16.05 -17.66
C TYR A 164 -24.19 -17.49 -17.51
N VAL A 165 -23.28 -18.44 -17.75
CA VAL A 165 -23.50 -19.88 -17.51
C VAL A 165 -22.42 -20.37 -16.54
N ALA A 166 -22.85 -21.10 -15.50
CA ALA A 166 -21.93 -21.74 -14.56
C ALA A 166 -22.02 -23.27 -14.70
N TYR A 167 -20.87 -23.93 -14.82
CA TYR A 167 -20.78 -25.37 -14.96
C TYR A 167 -19.49 -25.93 -14.37
N ASN A 168 -19.50 -27.24 -14.10
CA ASN A 168 -18.29 -27.93 -13.62
C ASN A 168 -17.24 -28.00 -14.74
N TYR A 169 -16.02 -27.63 -14.43
CA TYR A 169 -14.91 -27.63 -15.38
C TYR A 169 -14.43 -29.08 -15.63
N LYS A 170 -14.61 -29.57 -16.85
CA LYS A 170 -14.35 -31.01 -17.21
C LYS A 170 -12.87 -31.41 -17.14
N TYR A 171 -11.93 -30.46 -17.29
CA TYR A 171 -10.50 -30.73 -17.38
C TYR A 171 -9.73 -30.43 -16.10
N GLY A 172 -10.41 -30.26 -14.97
CA GLY A 172 -9.80 -29.98 -13.67
C GLY A 172 -10.82 -29.98 -12.55
N ASN A 173 -10.32 -29.94 -11.32
CA ASN A 173 -11.16 -29.82 -10.13
C ASN A 173 -11.57 -28.35 -9.94
N GLY A 174 -12.67 -27.91 -10.55
CA GLY A 174 -13.13 -26.53 -10.42
C GLY A 174 -14.48 -26.26 -11.04
N ASN A 175 -14.93 -25.02 -10.86
CA ASN A 175 -16.12 -24.48 -11.52
C ASN A 175 -15.69 -23.43 -12.52
N MET A 176 -16.38 -23.38 -13.65
CA MET A 176 -16.23 -22.34 -14.64
C MET A 176 -17.49 -21.49 -14.69
N ILE A 177 -17.33 -20.19 -14.71
CA ILE A 177 -18.39 -19.25 -15.03
C ILE A 177 -18.01 -18.61 -16.36
N ARG A 178 -18.90 -18.65 -17.33
CA ARG A 178 -18.74 -18.05 -18.65
C ARG A 178 -19.73 -16.92 -18.84
N ILE A 179 -19.23 -15.74 -19.14
CA ILE A 179 -20.01 -14.60 -19.59
C ILE A 179 -19.88 -14.53 -21.10
N SER A 180 -21.01 -14.66 -21.81
CA SER A 180 -21.07 -14.61 -23.28
C SER A 180 -21.54 -13.24 -23.75
N ASP A 181 -21.33 -12.92 -25.03
CA ASP A 181 -21.78 -11.67 -25.65
C ASP A 181 -21.31 -10.41 -24.92
N VAL A 182 -20.08 -10.43 -24.46
CA VAL A 182 -19.44 -9.39 -23.63
C VAL A 182 -19.63 -7.97 -24.20
N PRO A 183 -19.52 -7.72 -25.52
CA PRO A 183 -19.71 -6.36 -26.07
C PRO A 183 -21.11 -5.78 -25.80
N ASN A 184 -22.15 -6.62 -25.73
CA ASN A 184 -23.53 -6.16 -25.53
C ASN A 184 -23.94 -6.06 -24.05
N GLN A 185 -23.07 -6.50 -23.12
CA GLN A 185 -23.34 -6.48 -21.69
C GLN A 185 -22.75 -5.25 -20.95
N GLY A 186 -22.30 -4.22 -21.68
CA GLY A 186 -21.75 -3.00 -21.08
C GLY A 186 -20.38 -3.18 -20.40
N ILE A 187 -19.69 -4.30 -20.66
CA ILE A 187 -18.38 -4.60 -20.07
C ILE A 187 -17.29 -3.86 -20.84
N ASP A 188 -16.53 -3.01 -20.15
CA ASP A 188 -15.36 -2.35 -20.74
C ASP A 188 -14.16 -3.30 -20.76
N LEU A 189 -13.86 -3.84 -21.94
CA LEU A 189 -12.77 -4.79 -22.16
C LEU A 189 -11.39 -4.25 -21.77
N ASN A 190 -11.19 -2.93 -21.87
CA ASN A 190 -9.91 -2.30 -21.52
C ASN A 190 -9.66 -2.34 -20.00
N LYS A 191 -10.71 -2.49 -19.20
CA LYS A 191 -10.63 -2.56 -17.74
C LYS A 191 -10.47 -3.97 -17.18
N LEU A 192 -10.69 -5.03 -17.96
CA LEU A 192 -10.75 -6.40 -17.47
C LEU A 192 -9.50 -6.90 -16.73
N LYS A 193 -8.34 -6.39 -17.11
CA LYS A 193 -7.06 -6.76 -16.47
C LYS A 193 -6.47 -5.65 -15.61
N LEU A 194 -7.21 -4.57 -15.44
CA LEU A 194 -6.78 -3.45 -14.62
C LEU A 194 -7.44 -3.50 -13.24
N LEU A 195 -6.68 -3.21 -12.20
CA LEU A 195 -7.28 -2.94 -10.90
C LEU A 195 -8.04 -1.61 -10.96
N PRO A 196 -9.29 -1.56 -10.49
CA PRO A 196 -9.99 -0.29 -10.34
C PRO A 196 -9.22 0.62 -9.37
N LYS A 197 -8.97 1.86 -9.79
CA LYS A 197 -8.22 2.85 -9.02
C LYS A 197 -9.00 4.14 -8.91
N ARG A 198 -8.91 4.77 -7.73
CA ARG A 198 -9.36 6.14 -7.47
C ARG A 198 -8.19 6.97 -6.95
N ASN A 199 -8.28 8.29 -7.03
CA ASN A 199 -7.39 9.17 -6.29
C ASN A 199 -7.57 8.92 -4.79
N LEU A 200 -6.46 8.83 -4.06
CA LEU A 200 -6.50 8.44 -2.65
C LEU A 200 -7.08 9.53 -1.72
N ASN A 201 -7.21 10.77 -2.20
CA ASN A 201 -7.88 11.85 -1.48
C ASN A 201 -9.39 11.93 -1.74
N GLU A 202 -9.92 11.06 -2.62
CA GLU A 202 -11.35 10.99 -2.97
C GLU A 202 -12.04 9.76 -2.34
N VAL A 203 -11.31 8.98 -1.53
CA VAL A 203 -11.81 7.76 -0.90
C VAL A 203 -11.84 7.91 0.62
N THR A 204 -12.81 7.25 1.24
CA THR A 204 -12.91 7.16 2.70
C THR A 204 -12.17 5.96 3.24
N LEU A 205 -12.01 5.91 4.57
CA LEU A 205 -11.46 4.74 5.27
C LEU A 205 -12.28 3.49 4.97
N GLU A 206 -13.62 3.60 4.96
CA GLU A 206 -14.55 2.51 4.69
C GLU A 206 -14.38 1.97 3.27
N TRP A 207 -14.22 2.85 2.28
CA TRP A 207 -13.97 2.43 0.90
C TRP A 207 -12.66 1.65 0.80
N CYS A 208 -11.60 2.13 1.44
CA CYS A 208 -10.31 1.42 1.48
C CYS A 208 -10.44 0.04 2.12
N GLN A 209 -11.21 -0.07 3.21
CA GLN A 209 -11.48 -1.33 3.89
C GLN A 209 -12.30 -2.29 3.01
N ASP A 210 -13.38 -1.81 2.37
CA ASP A 210 -14.21 -2.63 1.45
C ASP A 210 -13.38 -3.13 0.26
N TYR A 211 -12.53 -2.26 -0.31
CA TYR A 211 -11.61 -2.64 -1.39
C TYR A 211 -10.66 -3.76 -0.96
N LEU A 212 -9.97 -3.58 0.17
CA LEU A 212 -9.00 -4.55 0.66
C LEU A 212 -9.67 -5.85 1.08
N ASN A 213 -10.84 -5.81 1.72
CA ASN A 213 -11.60 -6.99 2.07
C ASN A 213 -12.02 -7.76 0.80
N THR A 214 -12.58 -7.06 -0.19
CA THR A 214 -12.96 -7.66 -1.47
C THR A 214 -11.74 -8.27 -2.17
N LEU A 215 -10.62 -7.53 -2.25
CA LEU A 215 -9.39 -8.03 -2.87
C LEU A 215 -8.87 -9.29 -2.17
N PHE A 216 -8.79 -9.27 -0.85
CA PHE A 216 -8.17 -10.35 -0.09
C PHE A 216 -9.05 -11.58 0.06
N GLU A 217 -10.35 -11.41 0.23
CA GLU A 217 -11.28 -12.52 0.30
C GLU A 217 -11.50 -13.20 -1.07
N TRP A 218 -11.58 -12.40 -2.13
CA TRP A 218 -11.94 -12.89 -3.45
C TRP A 218 -10.72 -13.24 -4.31
N VAL A 219 -9.62 -12.48 -4.17
CA VAL A 219 -8.46 -12.55 -5.06
C VAL A 219 -7.20 -13.07 -4.34
N GLY A 220 -7.08 -12.82 -3.04
CA GLY A 220 -5.89 -13.15 -2.24
C GLY A 220 -5.80 -14.61 -1.79
N SER A 221 -4.61 -15.00 -1.36
CA SER A 221 -4.38 -16.17 -0.52
C SER A 221 -4.40 -15.71 0.93
N ASN A 222 -5.45 -16.06 1.68
CA ASN A 222 -5.46 -15.85 3.12
C ASN A 222 -4.58 -16.93 3.76
N GLU A 223 -3.40 -16.56 4.22
CA GLU A 223 -2.53 -17.46 4.98
C GLU A 223 -2.96 -17.53 6.46
N CYS A 224 -3.44 -16.41 7.02
CA CYS A 224 -4.09 -16.36 8.33
C CYS A 224 -4.92 -15.08 8.48
N GLU A 225 -5.73 -14.98 9.54
CA GLU A 225 -6.59 -13.82 9.81
C GLU A 225 -5.82 -12.51 9.98
N THR A 226 -4.60 -12.57 10.49
CA THR A 226 -3.77 -11.41 10.85
C THR A 226 -2.74 -11.03 9.82
N SER A 227 -2.41 -11.93 8.90
CA SER A 227 -1.41 -11.69 7.84
C SER A 227 -1.84 -12.30 6.51
N LEU A 228 -1.44 -11.65 5.43
CA LEU A 228 -1.74 -12.09 4.08
C LEU A 228 -0.66 -11.62 3.10
N ASN A 229 -0.59 -12.30 1.97
CA ASN A 229 0.29 -11.95 0.88
C ASN A 229 -0.53 -11.66 -0.38
N TYR A 230 -0.17 -10.58 -1.08
CA TYR A 230 -0.71 -10.25 -2.38
C TYR A 230 0.40 -10.26 -3.43
N TYR A 231 0.23 -11.05 -4.48
CA TYR A 231 1.21 -11.24 -5.55
C TYR A 231 0.78 -10.57 -6.85
N SER A 232 1.71 -9.90 -7.52
CA SER A 232 1.49 -9.35 -8.87
C SER A 232 2.81 -9.17 -9.62
N THR A 233 2.79 -9.40 -10.92
CA THR A 233 3.88 -9.02 -11.82
C THR A 233 3.90 -7.52 -12.12
N HIS A 234 2.81 -6.82 -11.85
CA HIS A 234 2.67 -5.37 -12.06
C HIS A 234 2.97 -4.61 -10.77
N LYS A 235 4.17 -4.02 -10.68
CA LYS A 235 4.60 -3.21 -9.54
C LYS A 235 3.57 -2.12 -9.17
N GLN A 236 2.99 -1.46 -10.16
CA GLN A 236 1.98 -0.42 -9.96
C GLN A 236 0.71 -0.89 -9.23
N TYR A 237 0.36 -2.18 -9.29
CA TYR A 237 -0.77 -2.73 -8.54
C TYR A 237 -0.37 -2.99 -7.09
N ILE A 238 0.83 -3.52 -6.89
CA ILE A 238 1.42 -3.68 -5.56
C ILE A 238 1.51 -2.34 -4.84
N ASP A 239 1.99 -1.29 -5.53
CA ASP A 239 2.11 0.06 -4.97
C ASP A 239 0.75 0.65 -4.59
N TYR A 240 -0.26 0.46 -5.45
CA TYR A 240 -1.61 0.94 -5.16
C TYR A 240 -2.25 0.21 -3.98
N VAL A 241 -2.17 -1.12 -3.93
CA VAL A 241 -2.69 -1.91 -2.81
C VAL A 241 -1.94 -1.57 -1.52
N GLN A 242 -0.62 -1.35 -1.58
CA GLN A 242 0.13 -0.88 -0.42
C GLN A 242 -0.34 0.49 0.07
N SER A 243 -0.66 1.41 -0.85
CA SER A 243 -1.20 2.72 -0.48
C SER A 243 -2.51 2.58 0.30
N LEU A 244 -3.44 1.74 -0.17
CA LEU A 244 -4.70 1.47 0.54
C LEU A 244 -4.47 0.82 1.92
N CYS A 245 -3.55 -0.16 1.99
CA CYS A 245 -3.14 -0.76 3.26
C CYS A 245 -2.59 0.30 4.24
N THR A 246 -1.82 1.25 3.74
CA THR A 246 -1.27 2.36 4.52
C THR A 246 -2.38 3.26 5.06
N LEU A 247 -3.38 3.60 4.24
CA LEU A 247 -4.54 4.41 4.65
C LEU A 247 -5.44 3.72 5.68
N VAL A 248 -5.49 2.38 5.67
CA VAL A 248 -6.23 1.59 6.68
C VAL A 248 -5.43 1.37 7.97
N GLY A 249 -4.14 1.68 7.95
CA GLY A 249 -3.27 1.51 9.11
C GLY A 249 -2.60 0.13 9.20
N TYR A 250 -2.54 -0.62 8.10
CA TYR A 250 -1.86 -1.91 8.06
C TYR A 250 -0.35 -1.73 7.88
N LYS A 251 0.42 -2.63 8.49
CA LYS A 251 1.86 -2.69 8.31
C LYS A 251 2.19 -3.50 7.06
N THR A 252 3.03 -2.95 6.19
CA THR A 252 3.34 -3.58 4.91
C THR A 252 4.84 -3.56 4.59
N ARG A 253 5.26 -4.50 3.75
CA ARG A 253 6.53 -4.46 3.03
C ARG A 253 6.37 -5.11 1.66
N ILE A 254 7.18 -4.69 0.70
CA ILE A 254 7.24 -5.32 -0.62
C ILE A 254 8.52 -6.16 -0.68
N SER A 255 8.42 -7.34 -1.31
CA SER A 255 9.59 -8.16 -1.69
C SER A 255 9.48 -8.58 -3.14
N VAL A 256 10.61 -8.80 -3.78
CA VAL A 256 10.67 -9.48 -5.08
C VAL A 256 10.72 -10.98 -4.80
N VAL A 257 9.83 -11.72 -5.45
CA VAL A 257 9.77 -13.18 -5.33
C VAL A 257 10.99 -13.77 -6.06
N LYS A 258 11.64 -14.74 -5.44
CA LYS A 258 12.84 -15.38 -6.02
C LYS A 258 12.45 -16.32 -7.17
N ASP A 259 13.33 -16.48 -8.16
CA ASP A 259 13.09 -17.35 -9.33
C ASP A 259 12.83 -18.82 -9.00
N SER A 260 13.19 -19.28 -7.80
CA SER A 260 12.91 -20.63 -7.31
C SER A 260 11.50 -20.82 -6.73
N ASP A 261 10.69 -19.77 -6.67
CA ASP A 261 9.32 -19.85 -6.16
C ASP A 261 8.39 -20.36 -7.27
N PRO A 262 7.49 -21.34 -7.01
CA PRO A 262 6.57 -21.90 -8.01
C PRO A 262 5.59 -20.90 -8.63
N TYR A 263 5.51 -19.68 -8.08
CA TYR A 263 4.70 -18.58 -8.61
C TYR A 263 5.47 -17.65 -9.54
N THR A 264 6.75 -17.93 -9.85
CA THR A 264 7.52 -17.16 -10.84
C THR A 264 7.24 -17.66 -12.24
N VAL A 265 7.04 -16.72 -13.16
CA VAL A 265 7.07 -16.95 -14.61
C VAL A 265 8.48 -16.57 -15.05
N ASP A 266 9.17 -17.46 -15.76
CA ASP A 266 10.54 -17.26 -16.21
C ASP A 266 10.74 -15.89 -16.87
N GLY A 267 11.72 -15.13 -16.36
CA GLY A 267 12.08 -13.81 -16.87
C GLY A 267 11.15 -12.66 -16.47
N VAL A 268 10.07 -12.90 -15.71
CA VAL A 268 9.14 -11.87 -15.26
C VAL A 268 9.29 -11.66 -13.75
N LYS A 269 9.64 -10.43 -13.34
CA LYS A 269 9.66 -10.08 -11.92
C LYS A 269 8.27 -10.20 -11.30
N ASN A 270 8.14 -11.03 -10.28
CA ASN A 270 6.95 -11.12 -9.47
C ASN A 270 7.18 -10.43 -8.12
N TYR A 271 6.24 -9.62 -7.70
CA TYR A 271 6.30 -8.87 -6.43
C TYR A 271 5.30 -9.47 -5.44
N CYS A 272 5.70 -9.49 -4.17
CA CYS A 272 4.85 -9.87 -3.06
C CYS A 272 4.70 -8.70 -2.10
N LEU A 273 3.47 -8.29 -1.85
CA LEU A 273 3.10 -7.37 -0.78
C LEU A 273 2.72 -8.20 0.45
N HIS A 274 3.55 -8.13 1.49
CA HIS A 274 3.27 -8.70 2.79
C HIS A 274 2.47 -7.71 3.62
N VAL A 275 1.33 -8.13 4.15
CA VAL A 275 0.41 -7.28 4.92
C VAL A 275 0.18 -7.89 6.29
N ILE A 276 0.29 -7.08 7.35
CA ILE A 276 -0.06 -7.43 8.72
C ILE A 276 -1.17 -6.49 9.19
N LYS A 277 -2.37 -7.04 9.39
CA LYS A 277 -3.58 -6.26 9.67
C LYS A 277 -3.60 -5.63 11.06
N ASN A 278 -3.09 -6.33 12.07
CA ASN A 278 -3.29 -5.95 13.47
C ASN A 278 -2.04 -5.39 14.17
N CYS A 279 -0.96 -5.14 13.43
CA CYS A 279 0.30 -4.68 14.01
C CYS A 279 0.96 -3.58 13.16
N SER A 280 0.83 -2.35 13.61
CA SER A 280 1.50 -1.20 13.01
C SER A 280 2.91 -0.94 13.57
N LEU A 281 3.41 -1.81 14.45
CA LEU A 281 4.65 -1.58 15.19
C LEU A 281 5.76 -2.57 14.81
N THR A 282 7.01 -2.10 14.85
CA THR A 282 8.21 -2.94 14.80
C THR A 282 9.10 -2.56 15.97
N ALA A 283 9.52 -3.55 16.76
CA ALA A 283 10.43 -3.32 17.88
C ALA A 283 11.72 -2.63 17.41
N GLY A 284 12.13 -1.60 18.12
CA GLY A 284 13.34 -0.83 17.80
C GLY A 284 14.61 -1.69 17.83
N THR A 285 14.64 -2.70 18.70
CA THR A 285 15.77 -3.63 18.81
C THR A 285 15.99 -4.51 17.57
N SER A 286 14.97 -4.67 16.72
CA SER A 286 15.09 -5.40 15.44
C SER A 286 15.58 -4.53 14.28
N VAL A 287 15.88 -3.25 14.54
CA VAL A 287 16.31 -2.28 13.52
C VAL A 287 17.75 -1.86 13.82
N VAL A 288 18.62 -2.09 12.86
CA VAL A 288 20.04 -1.69 12.94
C VAL A 288 20.17 -0.29 12.35
N ARG A 289 20.81 0.59 13.12
CA ARG A 289 21.23 1.91 12.64
C ARG A 289 22.69 1.85 12.18
N THR A 290 22.95 2.22 10.95
CA THR A 290 24.30 2.31 10.39
C THR A 290 24.58 3.72 9.91
N GLU A 291 25.81 4.15 10.08
CA GLU A 291 26.31 5.37 9.48
C GLU A 291 26.65 5.09 8.02
N VAL A 292 26.21 5.96 7.12
CA VAL A 292 26.46 5.84 5.69
C VAL A 292 27.02 7.15 5.11
N LYS A 293 27.67 7.04 3.95
CA LYS A 293 28.26 8.18 3.25
C LYS A 293 27.22 9.25 2.96
N GLY A 294 27.64 10.50 3.04
CA GLY A 294 26.79 11.65 2.77
C GLY A 294 26.22 11.70 1.37
N ALA A 295 25.08 12.34 1.26
CA ALA A 295 24.37 12.60 0.01
C ALA A 295 23.52 13.86 0.12
N GLN A 296 22.90 14.24 -0.98
CA GLN A 296 21.84 15.24 -0.99
C GLN A 296 20.62 14.71 -0.25
N VAL A 297 20.06 15.55 0.61
CA VAL A 297 18.82 15.28 1.37
C VAL A 297 17.76 16.32 1.04
N TYR A 298 16.52 15.91 1.19
CA TYR A 298 15.32 16.70 0.92
C TYR A 298 14.55 16.86 2.22
N GLY A 299 14.40 18.10 2.65
CA GLY A 299 13.55 18.47 3.78
C GLY A 299 12.18 18.86 3.25
N ILE A 300 11.16 18.18 3.71
CA ILE A 300 9.75 18.42 3.35
C ILE A 300 9.04 18.89 4.61
N GLU A 301 8.26 19.96 4.51
CA GLU A 301 7.48 20.49 5.62
C GLU A 301 5.99 20.33 5.36
N VAL A 302 5.27 19.81 6.35
CA VAL A 302 3.81 19.71 6.38
C VAL A 302 3.27 20.19 7.72
N PRO A 303 2.00 20.61 7.80
CA PRO A 303 1.40 21.21 9.00
C PRO A 303 1.54 20.38 10.29
N SER A 304 1.42 19.05 10.21
CA SER A 304 1.52 18.18 11.39
C SER A 304 2.95 17.97 11.90
N GLY A 305 3.95 18.26 11.08
CA GLY A 305 5.35 17.97 11.35
C GLY A 305 5.75 16.49 11.24
N TYR A 306 4.89 15.62 10.69
CA TYR A 306 5.18 14.19 10.48
C TYR A 306 4.63 13.69 9.14
N LEU A 307 5.40 12.83 8.48
CA LEU A 307 5.09 12.25 7.17
C LEU A 307 5.02 10.73 7.22
N VAL A 308 4.26 10.18 6.31
CA VAL A 308 4.29 8.75 5.98
C VAL A 308 5.23 8.55 4.80
N THR A 309 6.30 7.80 5.00
CA THR A 309 7.35 7.57 4.00
C THR A 309 7.50 6.10 3.67
N ARG A 310 8.00 5.83 2.47
CA ARG A 310 8.36 4.49 2.02
C ARG A 310 9.83 4.46 1.61
N GLY A 311 10.60 3.53 2.19
CA GLY A 311 11.99 3.29 1.80
C GLY A 311 12.11 2.43 0.54
N ASN A 312 13.32 2.35 0.01
CA ASN A 312 13.66 1.63 -1.24
C ASN A 312 13.28 0.14 -1.22
N GLY A 313 13.17 -0.49 -0.05
CA GLY A 313 12.70 -1.86 0.13
C GLY A 313 11.17 -1.99 0.21
N GLY A 314 10.40 -0.95 -0.11
CA GLY A 314 8.94 -0.96 -0.03
C GLY A 314 8.39 -1.00 1.40
N SER A 315 9.19 -0.64 2.40
CA SER A 315 8.78 -0.55 3.81
C SER A 315 8.21 0.83 4.12
N VAL A 316 7.06 0.87 4.77
CA VAL A 316 6.38 2.12 5.15
C VAL A 316 6.69 2.44 6.62
N VAL A 317 7.03 3.71 6.91
CA VAL A 317 7.24 4.23 8.26
C VAL A 317 6.71 5.66 8.39
N ILE A 318 6.33 6.03 9.62
CA ILE A 318 6.02 7.42 9.97
C ILE A 318 7.28 8.07 10.53
N THR A 319 7.61 9.26 10.04
CA THR A 319 8.81 9.99 10.42
C THR A 319 8.54 11.48 10.53
N GLY A 320 9.44 12.24 11.17
CA GLY A 320 9.33 13.69 11.27
C GLY A 320 9.59 14.41 9.95
N THR A 321 9.24 15.67 9.91
CA THR A 321 9.56 16.59 8.80
C THR A 321 10.53 17.66 9.25
N SER A 322 11.07 18.44 8.31
CA SER A 322 11.79 19.68 8.64
C SER A 322 10.85 20.65 9.35
N VAL A 323 11.32 21.21 10.46
CA VAL A 323 10.67 22.37 11.08
C VAL A 323 11.58 23.55 10.90
N PHE A 324 11.16 24.50 10.09
CA PHE A 324 11.83 25.79 10.07
C PHE A 324 11.27 26.63 11.22
N TYR A 325 12.08 26.80 12.26
CA TYR A 325 11.79 27.86 13.23
C TYR A 325 12.01 29.16 12.49
N TYR A 326 10.94 29.87 12.13
CA TYR A 326 11.05 31.28 11.84
C TYR A 326 11.49 31.92 13.15
N VAL A 327 12.77 32.28 13.25
CA VAL A 327 13.22 33.23 14.27
C VAL A 327 12.57 34.57 13.87
N LEU A 328 11.47 34.93 14.55
CA LEU A 328 10.84 36.23 14.47
C LEU A 328 11.77 37.29 15.08
#